data_725dc613c7882a903e5d475c9713d9b4
#
_entry.id   725dc613c7882a903e5d475c9713d9b4
#
_cell.length_a   1.000
_cell.length_b   1.000
_cell.length_c   1.000
_cell.angle_alpha   90.00
_cell.angle_beta   90.00
_cell.angle_gamma   90.00
#
_symmetry.space_group_name_H-M   'P 1'
#
loop_
_entity.id
_entity.type
_entity.pdbx_description
1 polymer ?
#
loop_
_entity_poly.entity_id
_entity_poly.type
_entity_poly.pdbx_seq_one_letter_code
_entity_poly.pdbx_strand_id
1 'polypeptide(L)'
;MSKSALDPVEFLKGALEIPSPSGKERLVAEYLAEGMQKLGLKGFVDEADNARGQVGEGPVQVVLLGHIDTVPGQIPVRLEGGRLFGRGAVDAKGPFVAMIFAAAGLSEEARKRLTVHLVGATEEEAPSSKGARFVAPRLKPHYAVIGEPSGWEGITLGYKGRLLVKARREKDHFHSAHHEPNAAEELISYFVAIKAWAEAMNVGQRPFDQVQYTLRDFRVHPAQLRQVAEMFFDL
;
A
#
# COMPACT_ATOMS: atom_id res chain seq x y z
N MET A 1 11.21 -17.83 -35.07
CA MET A 1 10.36 -16.63 -34.90
C MET A 1 10.72 -16.03 -33.57
N SER A 2 11.42 -14.88 -33.52
CA SER A 2 11.70 -14.15 -32.29
C SER A 2 10.35 -13.77 -31.65
N LYS A 3 10.04 -14.30 -30.47
CA LYS A 3 8.95 -13.77 -29.66
C LYS A 3 9.28 -12.30 -29.43
N SER A 4 8.45 -11.38 -29.92
CA SER A 4 8.55 -9.97 -29.58
C SER A 4 8.60 -9.89 -28.06
N ALA A 5 9.74 -9.48 -27.52
CA ALA A 5 9.90 -9.33 -26.09
C ALA A 5 8.88 -8.28 -25.62
N LEU A 6 8.08 -8.61 -24.63
CA LEU A 6 7.12 -7.68 -24.04
C LEU A 6 7.91 -6.46 -23.51
N ASP A 7 7.58 -5.27 -23.97
CA ASP A 7 8.23 -4.05 -23.51
C ASP A 7 7.76 -3.70 -22.09
N PRO A 8 8.66 -3.50 -21.12
CA PRO A 8 8.28 -3.26 -19.74
C PRO A 8 7.51 -1.95 -19.54
N VAL A 9 7.78 -0.92 -20.33
CA VAL A 9 7.10 0.38 -20.22
C VAL A 9 5.67 0.27 -20.75
N GLU A 10 5.49 -0.34 -21.93
CA GLU A 10 4.15 -0.57 -22.49
C GLU A 10 3.34 -1.55 -21.64
N PHE A 11 3.98 -2.54 -21.03
CA PHE A 11 3.30 -3.46 -20.12
C PHE A 11 2.83 -2.75 -18.84
N LEU A 12 3.68 -1.92 -18.25
CA LEU A 12 3.27 -1.10 -17.10
C LEU A 12 2.16 -0.13 -17.48
N LYS A 13 2.29 0.55 -18.63
CA LYS A 13 1.27 1.47 -19.12
C LYS A 13 -0.10 0.79 -19.23
N GLY A 14 -0.17 -0.41 -19.84
CA GLY A 14 -1.40 -1.20 -19.91
C GLY A 14 -1.97 -1.56 -18.52
N ALA A 15 -1.11 -1.90 -17.55
CA ALA A 15 -1.55 -2.14 -16.17
C ALA A 15 -2.11 -0.88 -15.49
N LEU A 16 -1.57 0.32 -15.80
CA LEU A 16 -2.05 1.60 -15.27
C LEU A 16 -3.39 2.04 -15.90
N GLU A 17 -3.63 1.67 -17.15
CA GLU A 17 -4.88 1.95 -17.87
C GLU A 17 -6.07 1.14 -17.33
N ILE A 18 -5.81 0.09 -16.56
CA ILE A 18 -6.84 -0.71 -15.88
C ILE A 18 -7.04 -0.16 -14.45
N PRO A 19 -8.17 0.53 -14.16
CA PRO A 19 -8.47 0.98 -12.80
C PRO A 19 -8.65 -0.20 -11.85
N SER A 20 -7.99 -0.14 -10.70
CA SER A 20 -8.04 -1.21 -9.70
C SER A 20 -8.14 -0.65 -8.27
N PRO A 21 -9.17 0.15 -7.92
CA PRO A 21 -9.36 0.50 -6.54
C PRO A 21 -9.59 -0.76 -5.71
N SER A 22 -9.20 -0.75 -4.41
CA SER A 22 -9.34 -1.90 -3.51
C SER A 22 -10.71 -2.57 -3.61
N GLY A 23 -10.72 -3.90 -3.81
CA GLY A 23 -11.90 -4.73 -4.08
C GLY A 23 -12.32 -4.81 -5.56
N LYS A 24 -11.55 -4.22 -6.50
CA LYS A 24 -11.83 -4.26 -7.96
C LYS A 24 -10.59 -4.59 -8.79
N GLU A 25 -9.70 -5.44 -8.27
CA GLU A 25 -8.40 -5.72 -8.85
C GLU A 25 -8.42 -6.83 -9.93
N ARG A 26 -9.50 -7.59 -10.05
CA ARG A 26 -9.58 -8.79 -10.88
C ARG A 26 -9.05 -8.58 -12.31
N LEU A 27 -9.45 -7.51 -12.98
CA LEU A 27 -9.04 -7.25 -14.36
C LEU A 27 -7.54 -6.99 -14.48
N VAL A 28 -6.95 -6.22 -13.57
CA VAL A 28 -5.50 -5.97 -13.59
C VAL A 28 -4.74 -7.23 -13.18
N ALA A 29 -5.27 -8.06 -12.28
CA ALA A 29 -4.66 -9.33 -11.91
C ALA A 29 -4.58 -10.29 -13.11
N GLU A 30 -5.64 -10.40 -13.90
CA GLU A 30 -5.69 -11.19 -15.13
C GLU A 30 -4.69 -10.66 -16.17
N TYR A 31 -4.65 -9.35 -16.41
CA TYR A 31 -3.69 -8.72 -17.31
C TYR A 31 -2.24 -9.03 -16.92
N LEU A 32 -1.91 -8.89 -15.64
CA LEU A 32 -0.57 -9.16 -15.12
C LEU A 32 -0.21 -10.65 -15.21
N ALA A 33 -1.16 -11.55 -14.90
CA ALA A 33 -0.98 -13.00 -15.01
C ALA A 33 -0.70 -13.43 -16.46
N GLU A 34 -1.46 -12.90 -17.43
CA GLU A 34 -1.21 -13.14 -18.85
C GLU A 34 0.15 -12.60 -19.31
N GLY A 35 0.54 -11.40 -18.82
CA GLY A 35 1.87 -10.85 -19.10
C GLY A 35 3.00 -11.74 -18.57
N MET A 36 2.86 -12.25 -17.36
CA MET A 36 3.78 -13.21 -16.77
C MET A 36 3.90 -14.47 -17.62
N GLN A 37 2.79 -15.02 -18.13
CA GLN A 37 2.81 -16.17 -19.04
C GLN A 37 3.56 -15.86 -20.37
N LYS A 38 3.33 -14.69 -20.95
CA LYS A 38 4.04 -14.25 -22.18
C LYS A 38 5.54 -14.15 -21.96
N LEU A 39 5.96 -13.82 -20.73
CA LEU A 39 7.38 -13.78 -20.32
C LEU A 39 7.95 -15.14 -19.93
N GLY A 40 7.17 -16.21 -20.01
CA GLY A 40 7.60 -17.59 -19.73
C GLY A 40 7.57 -17.95 -18.23
N LEU A 41 6.86 -17.17 -17.41
CA LEU A 41 6.58 -17.53 -16.02
C LEU A 41 5.26 -18.31 -15.93
N LYS A 42 5.06 -19.03 -14.82
CA LYS A 42 3.78 -19.65 -14.49
C LYS A 42 2.86 -18.59 -13.88
N GLY A 43 2.15 -17.84 -14.74
CA GLY A 43 1.20 -16.79 -14.32
C GLY A 43 -0.20 -17.32 -14.11
N PHE A 44 -0.89 -16.89 -13.05
CA PHE A 44 -2.30 -17.23 -12.76
C PHE A 44 -2.90 -16.21 -11.78
N VAL A 45 -4.22 -16.24 -11.62
CA VAL A 45 -4.93 -15.48 -10.59
C VAL A 45 -5.42 -16.46 -9.53
N ASP A 46 -5.18 -16.17 -8.26
CA ASP A 46 -5.61 -17.05 -7.15
C ASP A 46 -7.03 -16.68 -6.64
N GLU A 47 -7.51 -17.42 -5.64
CA GLU A 47 -8.88 -17.27 -5.10
C GLU A 47 -9.09 -15.96 -4.32
N ALA A 48 -8.01 -15.24 -4.00
CA ALA A 48 -8.08 -13.90 -3.42
C ALA A 48 -7.96 -12.80 -4.49
N ASP A 49 -7.98 -13.16 -5.77
CA ASP A 49 -7.76 -12.28 -6.92
C ASP A 49 -6.34 -11.70 -7.01
N ASN A 50 -5.36 -12.28 -6.31
CA ASN A 50 -3.97 -11.87 -6.48
C ASN A 50 -3.44 -12.26 -7.85
N ALA A 51 -2.64 -11.38 -8.46
CA ALA A 51 -1.82 -11.74 -9.61
C ALA A 51 -0.62 -12.58 -9.13
N ARG A 52 -0.59 -13.85 -9.51
CA ARG A 52 0.43 -14.80 -9.07
C ARG A 52 1.35 -15.19 -10.21
N GLY A 53 2.62 -15.35 -9.88
CA GLY A 53 3.62 -15.89 -10.80
C GLY A 53 4.62 -16.79 -10.10
N GLN A 54 5.22 -17.69 -10.86
CA GLN A 54 6.30 -18.54 -10.36
C GLN A 54 7.33 -18.79 -11.46
N VAL A 55 8.61 -18.83 -11.08
CA VAL A 55 9.71 -19.24 -11.94
C VAL A 55 10.80 -19.93 -11.13
N GLY A 56 11.46 -20.90 -11.76
CA GLY A 56 12.49 -21.74 -11.13
C GLY A 56 11.90 -22.88 -10.30
N GLU A 57 12.78 -23.85 -9.94
CA GLU A 57 12.42 -25.08 -9.24
C GLU A 57 13.45 -25.40 -8.15
N GLY A 58 14.28 -24.42 -7.78
CA GLY A 58 15.30 -24.58 -6.77
C GLY A 58 14.77 -24.64 -5.35
N PRO A 59 15.58 -25.13 -4.40
CA PRO A 59 15.17 -25.31 -3.00
C PRO A 59 14.99 -23.99 -2.26
N VAL A 60 15.66 -22.92 -2.68
CA VAL A 60 15.57 -21.62 -1.99
C VAL A 60 14.34 -20.87 -2.47
N GLN A 61 13.38 -20.68 -1.57
CA GLN A 61 12.11 -20.03 -1.84
C GLN A 61 12.24 -18.53 -1.60
N VAL A 62 11.88 -17.73 -2.61
CA VAL A 62 11.90 -16.26 -2.55
C VAL A 62 10.51 -15.75 -2.92
N VAL A 63 9.97 -14.83 -2.14
CA VAL A 63 8.72 -14.13 -2.48
C VAL A 63 9.06 -12.69 -2.87
N LEU A 64 8.57 -12.26 -4.02
CA LEU A 64 8.52 -10.86 -4.46
C LEU A 64 7.05 -10.43 -4.38
N LEU A 65 6.73 -9.60 -3.39
CA LEU A 65 5.37 -9.17 -3.10
C LEU A 65 5.25 -7.66 -3.30
N GLY A 66 4.28 -7.25 -4.06
CA GLY A 66 3.79 -5.87 -4.18
C GLY A 66 2.28 -5.89 -4.18
N HIS A 67 1.63 -4.74 -4.25
CA HIS A 67 0.18 -4.67 -4.39
C HIS A 67 -0.25 -4.16 -5.77
N ILE A 68 -1.47 -4.49 -6.16
CA ILE A 68 -2.05 -4.15 -7.46
C ILE A 68 -3.32 -3.32 -7.35
N ASP A 69 -3.81 -3.12 -6.13
CA ASP A 69 -4.85 -2.14 -5.85
C ASP A 69 -4.27 -0.73 -5.73
N THR A 70 -5.16 0.24 -5.74
CA THR A 70 -4.82 1.66 -5.61
C THR A 70 -5.88 2.37 -4.80
N VAL A 71 -5.51 3.47 -4.14
CA VAL A 71 -6.49 4.41 -3.59
C VAL A 71 -7.42 4.96 -4.69
N PRO A 72 -8.63 5.42 -4.35
CA PRO A 72 -9.56 6.00 -5.30
C PRO A 72 -9.01 7.23 -6.04
N GLY A 73 -9.56 7.50 -7.19
CA GLY A 73 -9.21 8.62 -8.06
C GLY A 73 -8.31 8.21 -9.21
N GLN A 74 -8.56 8.78 -10.39
CA GLN A 74 -7.81 8.48 -11.60
C GLN A 74 -6.79 9.57 -11.88
N ILE A 75 -5.64 9.16 -12.40
CA ILE A 75 -4.63 10.03 -12.97
C ILE A 75 -4.48 9.60 -14.43
N PRO A 76 -4.66 10.49 -15.42
CA PRO A 76 -4.48 10.14 -16.82
C PRO A 76 -3.11 9.50 -17.07
N VAL A 77 -3.11 8.36 -17.77
CA VAL A 77 -1.87 7.66 -18.08
C VAL A 77 -1.19 8.38 -19.24
N ARG A 78 0.05 8.82 -19.03
CA ARG A 78 0.85 9.51 -20.05
C ARG A 78 2.34 9.27 -19.86
N LEU A 79 3.06 9.22 -20.96
CA LEU A 79 4.51 9.14 -20.98
C LEU A 79 5.06 10.50 -21.45
N GLU A 80 5.77 11.20 -20.60
CA GLU A 80 6.31 12.53 -20.86
C GLU A 80 7.74 12.64 -20.31
N GLY A 81 8.69 13.08 -21.12
CA GLY A 81 10.07 13.28 -20.69
C GLY A 81 10.73 12.02 -20.08
N GLY A 82 10.37 10.84 -20.58
CA GLY A 82 10.86 9.55 -20.05
C GLY A 82 10.24 9.14 -18.71
N ARG A 83 9.20 9.82 -18.25
CA ARG A 83 8.45 9.50 -17.02
C ARG A 83 7.04 9.03 -17.36
N LEU A 84 6.64 7.90 -16.78
CA LEU A 84 5.29 7.37 -16.92
C LEU A 84 4.44 7.83 -15.71
N PHE A 85 3.37 8.54 -16.02
CA PHE A 85 2.40 9.04 -15.04
C PHE A 85 1.14 8.16 -15.09
N GLY A 86 0.52 7.93 -13.94
CA GLY A 86 -0.72 7.18 -13.81
C GLY A 86 -0.98 6.78 -12.36
N ARG A 87 -2.23 6.48 -12.02
CA ARG A 87 -2.55 5.94 -10.69
C ARG A 87 -1.92 4.56 -10.52
N GLY A 88 -1.08 4.37 -9.49
CA GLY A 88 -0.33 3.14 -9.25
C GLY A 88 1.05 3.08 -9.95
N ALA A 89 1.47 4.13 -10.69
CA ALA A 89 2.77 4.12 -11.36
C ALA A 89 3.96 3.96 -10.40
N VAL A 90 3.83 4.51 -9.19
CA VAL A 90 4.81 4.41 -8.11
C VAL A 90 4.33 3.47 -7.02
N ASP A 91 3.06 3.51 -6.68
CA ASP A 91 2.46 2.83 -5.54
C ASP A 91 1.26 2.00 -6.01
N ALA A 92 1.38 0.62 -6.22
CA ALA A 92 2.67 -0.04 -6.35
C ALA A 92 2.73 -0.95 -7.59
N LYS A 93 1.93 -0.68 -8.66
CA LYS A 93 2.00 -1.45 -9.92
C LYS A 93 3.37 -1.36 -10.58
N GLY A 94 4.02 -0.19 -10.51
CA GLY A 94 5.36 0.02 -11.05
C GLY A 94 6.40 -0.91 -10.41
N PRO A 95 6.59 -0.90 -9.09
CA PRO A 95 7.45 -1.84 -8.40
C PRO A 95 7.14 -3.31 -8.71
N PHE A 96 5.85 -3.68 -8.74
CA PHE A 96 5.46 -5.07 -9.03
C PHE A 96 5.80 -5.48 -10.46
N VAL A 97 5.57 -4.63 -11.45
CA VAL A 97 5.99 -4.89 -12.84
C VAL A 97 7.50 -5.02 -12.94
N ALA A 98 8.28 -4.18 -12.25
CA ALA A 98 9.73 -4.33 -12.20
C ALA A 98 10.16 -5.70 -11.65
N MET A 99 9.49 -6.20 -10.60
CA MET A 99 9.73 -7.53 -10.06
C MET A 99 9.39 -8.64 -11.06
N ILE A 100 8.31 -8.50 -11.85
CA ILE A 100 7.96 -9.46 -12.91
C ILE A 100 9.09 -9.58 -13.92
N PHE A 101 9.61 -8.46 -14.41
CA PHE A 101 10.71 -8.47 -15.38
C PHE A 101 12.03 -8.97 -14.78
N ALA A 102 12.32 -8.63 -13.52
CA ALA A 102 13.48 -9.15 -12.82
C ALA A 102 13.43 -10.69 -12.70
N ALA A 103 12.27 -11.24 -12.33
CA ALA A 103 12.06 -12.68 -12.24
C ALA A 103 12.15 -13.37 -13.61
N ALA A 104 11.59 -12.74 -14.65
CA ALA A 104 11.67 -13.26 -16.03
C ALA A 104 13.10 -13.31 -16.56
N GLY A 105 13.95 -12.36 -16.14
CA GLY A 105 15.35 -12.26 -16.52
C GLY A 105 16.31 -13.21 -15.78
N LEU A 106 15.81 -14.05 -14.86
CA LEU A 106 16.68 -15.01 -14.16
C LEU A 106 17.34 -16.00 -15.11
N SER A 107 18.66 -16.19 -14.94
CA SER A 107 19.42 -17.21 -15.68
C SER A 107 18.94 -18.63 -15.36
N GLU A 108 19.20 -19.58 -16.23
CA GLU A 108 18.86 -20.99 -16.00
C GLU A 108 19.54 -21.53 -14.72
N GLU A 109 20.76 -21.09 -14.44
CA GLU A 109 21.46 -21.47 -13.22
C GLU A 109 20.74 -20.94 -11.97
N ALA A 110 20.31 -19.68 -11.99
CA ALA A 110 19.52 -19.11 -10.90
C ALA A 110 18.19 -19.85 -10.71
N ARG A 111 17.50 -20.21 -11.80
CA ARG A 111 16.23 -20.98 -11.76
C ARG A 111 16.39 -22.38 -11.16
N LYS A 112 17.56 -22.99 -11.27
CA LYS A 112 17.86 -24.28 -10.62
C LYS A 112 18.12 -24.14 -9.10
N ARG A 113 18.52 -22.96 -8.65
CA ARG A 113 18.82 -22.68 -7.23
C ARG A 113 17.66 -22.05 -6.48
N LEU A 114 16.82 -21.28 -7.18
CA LEU A 114 15.75 -20.49 -6.62
C LEU A 114 14.39 -20.95 -7.15
N THR A 115 13.37 -20.89 -6.30
CA THR A 115 11.97 -20.79 -6.70
C THR A 115 11.49 -19.42 -6.30
N VAL A 116 11.15 -18.59 -7.30
CA VAL A 116 10.67 -17.22 -7.07
C VAL A 116 9.16 -17.20 -7.27
N HIS A 117 8.46 -16.74 -6.23
CA HIS A 117 7.03 -16.51 -6.23
C HIS A 117 6.76 -15.01 -6.35
N LEU A 118 6.02 -14.62 -7.36
CA LEU A 118 5.49 -13.28 -7.55
C LEU A 118 4.08 -13.20 -6.95
N VAL A 119 3.80 -12.15 -6.22
CA VAL A 119 2.49 -11.88 -5.60
C VAL A 119 2.14 -10.43 -5.78
N GLY A 120 1.23 -10.13 -6.70
CA GLY A 120 0.54 -8.86 -6.79
C GLY A 120 -0.70 -8.90 -5.91
N ALA A 121 -0.58 -8.43 -4.68
CA ALA A 121 -1.59 -8.56 -3.65
C ALA A 121 -2.77 -7.62 -3.87
N THR A 122 -3.96 -8.07 -3.51
CA THR A 122 -5.20 -7.28 -3.51
C THR A 122 -5.44 -6.63 -2.15
N GLU A 123 -6.15 -5.49 -2.15
CA GLU A 123 -6.64 -4.79 -0.95
C GLU A 123 -5.53 -4.45 0.07
N GLU A 124 -4.33 -4.04 -0.40
CA GLU A 124 -3.28 -3.51 0.48
C GLU A 124 -3.68 -2.15 1.04
N GLU A 125 -4.25 -1.28 0.19
CA GLU A 125 -4.74 0.06 0.53
C GLU A 125 -6.04 0.03 1.36
N ALA A 126 -6.54 -1.17 1.68
CA ALA A 126 -7.71 -1.39 2.51
C ALA A 126 -7.33 -2.10 3.83
N PRO A 127 -8.09 -1.89 4.93
CA PRO A 127 -7.80 -2.54 6.23
C PRO A 127 -7.83 -4.07 6.21
N SER A 128 -8.43 -4.66 5.18
CA SER A 128 -8.53 -6.11 5.00
C SER A 128 -7.19 -6.77 4.71
N SER A 129 -6.30 -6.13 3.94
CA SER A 129 -5.07 -6.72 3.40
C SER A 129 -5.31 -8.15 2.85
N LYS A 130 -6.43 -8.33 2.12
CA LYS A 130 -6.99 -9.63 1.71
C LYS A 130 -5.96 -10.50 1.02
N GLY A 131 -5.28 -9.93 0.03
CA GLY A 131 -4.31 -10.66 -0.79
C GLY A 131 -3.13 -11.18 0.00
N ALA A 132 -2.47 -10.33 0.79
CA ALA A 132 -1.34 -10.72 1.61
C ALA A 132 -1.73 -11.75 2.68
N ARG A 133 -2.87 -11.55 3.37
CA ARG A 133 -3.40 -12.50 4.37
C ARG A 133 -3.74 -13.85 3.77
N PHE A 134 -4.15 -13.92 2.50
CA PHE A 134 -4.42 -15.18 1.81
C PHE A 134 -3.14 -15.96 1.53
N VAL A 135 -2.05 -15.31 1.10
CA VAL A 135 -0.81 -16.00 0.74
C VAL A 135 0.10 -16.29 1.92
N ALA A 136 0.11 -15.48 2.96
CA ALA A 136 1.02 -15.60 4.10
C ALA A 136 1.02 -17.02 4.75
N PRO A 137 -0.11 -17.69 5.01
CA PRO A 137 -0.09 -19.04 5.56
C PRO A 137 0.27 -20.12 4.53
N ARG A 138 0.23 -19.81 3.22
CA ARG A 138 0.41 -20.75 2.11
C ARG A 138 1.84 -20.76 1.55
N LEU A 139 2.60 -19.71 1.78
CA LEU A 139 3.97 -19.58 1.35
C LEU A 139 4.89 -19.52 2.58
N LYS A 140 5.99 -20.27 2.53
CA LYS A 140 7.02 -20.25 3.57
C LYS A 140 8.36 -19.92 2.91
N PRO A 141 8.60 -18.66 2.54
CA PRO A 141 9.82 -18.26 1.85
C PRO A 141 11.00 -18.22 2.81
N HIS A 142 12.20 -18.44 2.26
CA HIS A 142 13.46 -18.14 2.93
C HIS A 142 13.74 -16.64 2.94
N TYR A 143 13.29 -15.94 1.86
CA TYR A 143 13.45 -14.49 1.70
C TYR A 143 12.16 -13.89 1.13
N ALA A 144 11.83 -12.69 1.59
CA ALA A 144 10.75 -11.88 1.06
C ALA A 144 11.26 -10.48 0.73
N VAL A 145 10.90 -10.00 -0.46
CA VAL A 145 11.13 -8.62 -0.90
C VAL A 145 9.76 -7.98 -1.10
N ILE A 146 9.55 -6.85 -0.44
CA ILE A 146 8.30 -6.10 -0.51
C ILE A 146 8.52 -4.89 -1.42
N GLY A 147 7.71 -4.79 -2.47
CA GLY A 147 7.82 -3.76 -3.49
C GLY A 147 6.99 -2.53 -3.17
N GLU A 148 7.42 -1.81 -2.14
CA GLU A 148 6.84 -0.53 -1.75
C GLU A 148 7.71 0.64 -2.18
N PRO A 149 7.14 1.85 -2.36
CA PRO A 149 7.90 3.03 -2.77
C PRO A 149 8.92 3.44 -1.69
N SER A 150 10.19 3.14 -1.91
CA SER A 150 11.26 3.47 -0.95
C SER A 150 12.50 4.07 -1.61
N GLY A 151 12.41 4.39 -2.90
CA GLY A 151 13.52 4.79 -3.73
C GLY A 151 14.28 3.58 -4.32
N TRP A 152 14.94 3.78 -5.45
CA TRP A 152 15.62 2.73 -6.20
C TRP A 152 17.09 2.52 -5.77
N GLU A 153 17.64 3.47 -5.02
CA GLU A 153 19.05 3.48 -4.63
C GLU A 153 19.34 2.71 -3.32
N GLY A 154 18.28 2.28 -2.62
CA GLY A 154 18.44 1.66 -1.31
C GLY A 154 17.46 0.53 -1.05
N ILE A 155 17.70 -0.18 0.04
CA ILE A 155 16.81 -1.21 0.58
C ILE A 155 16.27 -0.70 1.92
N THR A 156 14.95 -0.56 2.02
CA THR A 156 14.30 -0.21 3.28
C THR A 156 14.26 -1.43 4.19
N LEU A 157 14.83 -1.30 5.39
CA LEU A 157 14.92 -2.39 6.36
C LEU A 157 13.81 -2.36 7.41
N GLY A 158 12.95 -1.35 7.39
CA GLY A 158 11.85 -1.22 8.34
C GLY A 158 10.96 -0.04 8.04
N TYR A 159 9.74 -0.11 8.54
CA TYR A 159 8.73 0.94 8.47
C TYR A 159 8.32 1.34 9.88
N LYS A 160 7.86 2.57 10.05
CA LYS A 160 7.23 3.01 11.30
C LYS A 160 5.89 2.31 11.47
N GLY A 161 5.55 2.01 12.71
CA GLY A 161 4.19 1.63 13.05
C GLY A 161 3.23 2.81 12.85
N ARG A 162 1.95 2.50 12.71
CA ARG A 162 0.88 3.49 12.61
C ARG A 162 -0.24 3.14 13.57
N LEU A 163 -0.67 4.11 14.35
CA LEU A 163 -1.83 3.99 15.20
C LEU A 163 -2.88 5.02 14.80
N LEU A 164 -4.01 4.55 14.26
CA LEU A 164 -5.16 5.41 14.01
C LEU A 164 -5.99 5.53 15.29
N VAL A 165 -6.08 6.73 15.82
CA VAL A 165 -6.85 7.04 17.03
C VAL A 165 -8.16 7.72 16.64
N LYS A 166 -9.26 7.19 17.15
CA LYS A 166 -10.56 7.86 17.14
C LYS A 166 -10.84 8.38 18.55
N ALA A 167 -10.88 9.68 18.71
CA ALA A 167 -11.34 10.32 19.95
C ALA A 167 -12.77 10.84 19.74
N ARG A 168 -13.64 10.62 20.73
CA ARG A 168 -15.02 11.10 20.73
C ARG A 168 -15.34 11.75 22.06
N ARG A 169 -15.92 12.95 22.01
CA ARG A 169 -16.41 13.65 23.17
C ARG A 169 -17.90 13.96 23.00
N GLU A 170 -18.65 13.73 24.05
CA GLU A 170 -20.07 14.03 24.13
C GLU A 170 -20.33 14.82 25.41
N LYS A 171 -21.07 15.93 25.28
CA LYS A 171 -21.49 16.80 26.38
C LYS A 171 -22.93 17.22 26.18
N ASP A 172 -23.59 17.63 27.25
CA ASP A 172 -24.89 18.28 27.14
C ASP A 172 -24.76 19.60 26.39
N HIS A 173 -25.79 19.99 25.68
CA HIS A 173 -25.79 21.24 24.95
C HIS A 173 -25.95 22.43 25.88
N PHE A 174 -25.00 23.35 25.84
CA PHE A 174 -25.04 24.59 26.59
C PHE A 174 -25.27 25.77 25.68
N HIS A 175 -25.84 26.83 26.24
CA HIS A 175 -25.91 28.12 25.51
C HIS A 175 -24.48 28.65 25.26
N SER A 176 -24.26 29.31 24.13
CA SER A 176 -22.94 29.83 23.73
C SER A 176 -22.30 30.84 24.73
N ALA A 177 -23.10 31.39 25.64
CA ALA A 177 -22.62 32.23 26.73
C ALA A 177 -22.13 31.46 27.96
N HIS A 178 -22.11 30.12 27.96
CA HIS A 178 -21.59 29.30 29.02
C HIS A 178 -20.07 29.35 29.07
N HIS A 179 -19.47 29.41 30.26
CA HIS A 179 -18.00 29.56 30.40
C HIS A 179 -17.23 28.24 30.23
N GLU A 180 -17.90 27.10 30.19
CA GLU A 180 -17.23 25.82 29.99
C GLU A 180 -16.96 25.53 28.51
N PRO A 181 -15.82 24.90 28.21
CA PRO A 181 -15.52 24.50 26.85
C PRO A 181 -16.54 23.48 26.33
N ASN A 182 -16.92 23.60 25.08
CA ASN A 182 -17.79 22.67 24.40
C ASN A 182 -17.04 21.37 24.03
N ALA A 183 -17.75 20.36 23.50
CA ALA A 183 -17.16 19.08 23.16
C ALA A 183 -16.03 19.19 22.10
N ALA A 184 -16.16 20.13 21.16
CA ALA A 184 -15.15 20.35 20.13
C ALA A 184 -13.90 21.01 20.70
N GLU A 185 -14.06 22.02 21.55
CA GLU A 185 -12.94 22.71 22.20
C GLU A 185 -12.14 21.78 23.14
N GLU A 186 -12.81 20.86 23.82
CA GLU A 186 -12.14 19.83 24.64
C GLU A 186 -11.33 18.87 23.77
N LEU A 187 -11.85 18.42 22.60
CA LEU A 187 -11.07 17.56 21.70
C LEU A 187 -9.88 18.30 21.07
N ILE A 188 -10.04 19.57 20.73
CA ILE A 188 -8.92 20.40 20.24
C ILE A 188 -7.83 20.48 21.31
N SER A 189 -8.22 20.76 22.56
CA SER A 189 -7.28 20.82 23.69
C SER A 189 -6.60 19.47 23.94
N TYR A 190 -7.33 18.38 23.80
CA TYR A 190 -6.77 17.03 23.87
C TYR A 190 -5.73 16.78 22.78
N PHE A 191 -6.02 17.15 21.52
CA PHE A 191 -5.06 16.99 20.42
C PHE A 191 -3.81 17.86 20.61
N VAL A 192 -3.97 19.08 21.11
CA VAL A 192 -2.83 19.95 21.47
C VAL A 192 -1.95 19.31 22.55
N ALA A 193 -2.55 18.66 23.53
CA ALA A 193 -1.82 17.93 24.56
C ALA A 193 -1.07 16.71 23.99
N ILE A 194 -1.69 15.94 23.08
CA ILE A 194 -1.04 14.84 22.38
C ILE A 194 0.16 15.35 21.54
N LYS A 195 -0.02 16.46 20.83
CA LYS A 195 1.05 17.11 20.08
C LYS A 195 2.23 17.48 20.99
N ALA A 196 1.98 18.17 22.09
CA ALA A 196 3.00 18.57 23.06
C ALA A 196 3.73 17.34 23.66
N TRP A 197 3.00 16.28 23.97
CA TRP A 197 3.57 15.01 24.42
C TRP A 197 4.50 14.40 23.36
N ALA A 198 4.06 14.30 22.10
CA ALA A 198 4.88 13.75 21.01
C ALA A 198 6.15 14.59 20.78
N GLU A 199 6.02 15.92 20.81
CA GLU A 199 7.16 16.83 20.66
C GLU A 199 8.19 16.64 21.80
N ALA A 200 7.72 16.47 23.03
CA ALA A 200 8.60 16.19 24.18
C ALA A 200 9.31 14.84 24.06
N MET A 201 8.61 13.80 23.57
CA MET A 201 9.20 12.48 23.30
C MET A 201 10.25 12.51 22.19
N ASN A 202 10.12 13.44 21.24
CA ASN A 202 10.98 13.54 20.06
C ASN A 202 12.31 14.26 20.32
N VAL A 203 12.47 14.90 21.48
CA VAL A 203 13.71 15.63 21.81
C VAL A 203 14.91 14.68 21.77
N GLY A 204 15.89 14.98 20.90
CA GLY A 204 17.09 14.16 20.73
C GLY A 204 16.91 12.86 19.95
N GLN A 205 15.71 12.53 19.49
CA GLN A 205 15.45 11.33 18.69
C GLN A 205 15.82 11.54 17.21
N ARG A 206 16.33 10.49 16.57
CA ARG A 206 16.55 10.47 15.12
C ARG A 206 15.20 10.58 14.40
N PRO A 207 15.12 11.12 13.18
CA PRO A 207 13.86 11.28 12.44
C PRO A 207 13.02 9.99 12.34
N PHE A 208 13.67 8.83 12.22
CA PHE A 208 12.98 7.54 12.16
C PHE A 208 12.35 7.14 13.51
N ASP A 209 12.96 7.51 14.62
CA ASP A 209 12.52 7.13 15.98
C ASP A 209 11.50 8.11 16.56
N GLN A 210 11.23 9.22 15.88
CA GLN A 210 10.28 10.25 16.34
C GLN A 210 8.83 9.77 16.22
N VAL A 211 7.99 10.09 17.21
CA VAL A 211 6.53 9.97 17.12
C VAL A 211 6.02 11.08 16.21
N GLN A 212 5.35 10.70 15.12
CA GLN A 212 4.68 11.64 14.22
C GLN A 212 3.20 11.71 14.60
N TYR A 213 2.57 12.85 14.33
CA TYR A 213 1.15 13.04 14.57
C TYR A 213 0.52 13.78 13.38
N THR A 214 -0.65 13.32 12.96
CA THR A 214 -1.36 13.95 11.84
C THR A 214 -2.86 13.92 12.10
N LEU A 215 -3.47 15.10 12.21
CA LEU A 215 -4.93 15.21 12.25
C LEU A 215 -5.49 14.85 10.87
N ARG A 216 -6.37 13.85 10.83
CA ARG A 216 -6.97 13.32 9.59
C ARG A 216 -8.36 13.87 9.32
N ASP A 217 -9.15 13.97 10.37
CA ASP A 217 -10.55 14.40 10.25
C ASP A 217 -11.03 14.93 11.60
N PHE A 218 -11.91 15.92 11.56
CA PHE A 218 -12.55 16.50 12.72
C PHE A 218 -14.00 16.84 12.39
N ARG A 219 -14.94 16.26 13.15
CA ARG A 219 -16.37 16.42 12.91
C ARG A 219 -17.06 16.89 14.16
N VAL A 220 -17.97 17.85 13.98
CA VAL A 220 -18.87 18.30 15.04
C VAL A 220 -20.29 18.02 14.56
N HIS A 221 -21.01 17.25 15.34
CA HIS A 221 -22.39 16.87 15.05
C HIS A 221 -23.32 17.77 15.86
N PRO A 222 -24.14 18.62 15.21
CA PRO A 222 -25.16 19.37 15.91
C PRO A 222 -26.25 18.39 16.40
N ALA A 223 -26.44 18.32 17.68
CA ALA A 223 -27.54 17.55 18.28
C ALA A 223 -28.41 18.49 19.12
N GLN A 224 -29.72 18.24 19.15
CA GLN A 224 -30.66 19.15 19.82
C GLN A 224 -30.43 19.28 21.33
N LEU A 225 -29.99 18.20 22.00
CA LEU A 225 -29.78 18.15 23.45
C LEU A 225 -28.33 17.84 23.83
N ARG A 226 -27.49 17.44 22.90
CA ARG A 226 -26.09 17.06 23.14
C ARG A 226 -25.17 17.61 22.06
N GLN A 227 -23.96 17.91 22.43
CA GLN A 227 -22.87 18.22 21.52
C GLN A 227 -21.99 16.99 21.38
N VAL A 228 -21.75 16.54 20.15
CA VAL A 228 -20.85 15.42 19.87
C VAL A 228 -19.74 15.91 18.94
N ALA A 229 -18.51 15.71 19.33
CA ALA A 229 -17.36 15.93 18.48
C ALA A 229 -16.57 14.62 18.32
N GLU A 230 -16.07 14.37 17.14
CA GLU A 230 -15.22 13.24 16.81
C GLU A 230 -13.95 13.74 16.11
N MET A 231 -12.84 13.12 16.44
CA MET A 231 -11.54 13.43 15.87
C MET A 231 -10.83 12.14 15.49
N PHE A 232 -10.20 12.14 14.33
CA PHE A 232 -9.37 11.03 13.86
C PHE A 232 -7.96 11.55 13.60
N PHE A 233 -6.97 10.90 14.18
CA PHE A 233 -5.58 11.27 13.96
C PHE A 233 -4.68 10.03 13.98
N ASP A 234 -3.56 10.14 13.26
CA ASP A 234 -2.50 9.14 13.25
C ASP A 234 -1.41 9.51 14.26
N LEU A 235 -0.84 8.49 14.87
CA LEU A 235 0.40 8.49 15.65
C LEU A 235 1.39 7.49 15.05
#